data_bd6d1f6681739c41727a8cfe12a58e2c
#
_entry.id   bd6d1f6681739c41727a8cfe12a58e2c
#
_cell.length_a   1.000
_cell.length_b   1.000
_cell.length_c   1.000
_cell.angle_alpha   90.00
_cell.angle_beta   90.00
_cell.angle_gamma   90.00
#
_symmetry.space_group_name_H-M   'P 1'
#
loop_
_entity.id
_entity.type
_entity.pdbx_description
1 polymer ?
#
loop_
_entity_poly.entity_id
_entity_poly.type
_entity_poly.pdbx_seq_one_letter_code
_entity_poly.pdbx_strand_id
1 'polypeptide(L)'
;VFHAAALKQVPSCEFYPYEAVKTNILGTENLLKATILKGIKKVVLLSTDKAVYPINSMGISKAMMEKLMLAKSLQFDSNTIFCATRYGNVMCSRGSVIPLFVSQIKSEKQITITDPEMTRYLMSLEQSVELVMHAFSEGKPGDIFVQKSPACTILDLVIALKELFNFEKDHLVIGTRPVSYTHLTLPT
;
A
#
# COMPACT_ATOMS: atom_id res chain seq x y z
N VAL A 1 7.64 -2.78 17.80
CA VAL A 1 6.76 -3.69 17.02
C VAL A 1 6.57 -3.11 15.64
N PHE A 2 6.64 -3.94 14.59
CA PHE A 2 6.25 -3.59 13.23
C PHE A 2 4.91 -4.25 12.93
N HIS A 3 3.89 -3.42 12.68
CA HIS A 3 2.54 -3.91 12.39
C HIS A 3 2.32 -3.98 10.89
N ALA A 4 2.61 -5.14 10.30
CA ALA A 4 2.45 -5.43 8.88
C ALA A 4 1.21 -6.30 8.55
N ALA A 5 0.48 -6.76 9.57
CA ALA A 5 -0.71 -7.58 9.37
C ALA A 5 -1.84 -6.76 8.74
N ALA A 6 -2.24 -7.11 7.53
CA ALA A 6 -3.30 -6.40 6.81
C ALA A 6 -3.85 -7.20 5.64
N LEU A 7 -5.09 -6.91 5.27
CA LEU A 7 -5.62 -7.20 3.94
C LEU A 7 -5.27 -6.03 3.02
N LYS A 8 -4.53 -6.30 1.93
CA LYS A 8 -4.00 -5.28 1.02
C LYS A 8 -4.58 -5.33 -0.39
N GLN A 9 -5.25 -6.41 -0.76
CA GLN A 9 -5.79 -6.59 -2.10
C GLN A 9 -7.07 -5.78 -2.27
N VAL A 10 -7.07 -4.79 -3.18
CA VAL A 10 -8.21 -3.92 -3.42
C VAL A 10 -9.45 -4.74 -3.80
N PRO A 11 -9.41 -5.65 -4.81
CA PRO A 11 -10.60 -6.43 -5.17
C PRO A 11 -11.16 -7.25 -4.02
N SER A 12 -10.30 -7.92 -3.24
CA SER A 12 -10.76 -8.74 -2.11
C SER A 12 -11.42 -7.90 -1.02
N CYS A 13 -10.89 -6.70 -0.76
CA CYS A 13 -11.48 -5.80 0.23
C CYS A 13 -12.83 -5.22 -0.25
N GLU A 14 -13.01 -5.02 -1.56
CA GLU A 14 -14.30 -4.59 -2.12
C GLU A 14 -15.37 -5.69 -2.01
N PHE A 15 -15.00 -6.94 -2.30
CA PHE A 15 -15.92 -8.07 -2.17
C PHE A 15 -16.21 -8.44 -0.71
N TYR A 16 -15.24 -8.26 0.18
CA TYR A 16 -15.34 -8.65 1.59
C TYR A 16 -14.93 -7.48 2.51
N PRO A 17 -15.62 -6.33 2.49
CA PRO A 17 -15.22 -5.13 3.23
C PRO A 17 -15.20 -5.37 4.75
N TYR A 18 -16.05 -6.24 5.26
CA TYR A 18 -16.06 -6.57 6.67
C TYR A 18 -14.78 -7.30 7.13
N GLU A 19 -14.17 -8.11 6.28
CA GLU A 19 -12.88 -8.73 6.60
C GLU A 19 -11.75 -7.67 6.64
N ALA A 20 -11.83 -6.63 5.79
CA ALA A 20 -10.92 -5.49 5.87
C ALA A 20 -11.12 -4.72 7.18
N VAL A 21 -12.36 -4.52 7.64
CA VAL A 21 -12.66 -3.91 8.95
C VAL A 21 -12.06 -4.74 10.08
N LYS A 22 -12.30 -6.04 10.11
CA LYS A 22 -11.77 -6.94 11.16
C LYS A 22 -10.25 -6.90 11.23
N THR A 23 -9.59 -7.02 10.09
CA THR A 23 -8.13 -7.15 10.05
C THR A 23 -7.44 -5.79 10.18
N ASN A 24 -7.81 -4.82 9.32
CA ASN A 24 -7.08 -3.57 9.24
C ASN A 24 -7.48 -2.58 10.33
N ILE A 25 -8.71 -2.60 10.81
CA ILE A 25 -9.22 -1.67 11.83
C ILE A 25 -9.22 -2.31 13.20
N LEU A 26 -10.03 -3.35 13.42
CA LEU A 26 -10.17 -3.98 14.74
C LEU A 26 -8.87 -4.70 15.17
N GLY A 27 -8.18 -5.35 14.22
CA GLY A 27 -6.87 -5.96 14.46
C GLY A 27 -5.84 -4.93 14.90
N THR A 28 -5.81 -3.76 14.26
CA THR A 28 -4.94 -2.65 14.68
C THR A 28 -5.31 -2.14 16.07
N GLU A 29 -6.60 -1.87 16.34
CA GLU A 29 -7.04 -1.40 17.67
C GLU A 29 -6.64 -2.39 18.78
N ASN A 30 -6.80 -3.69 18.56
CA ASN A 30 -6.38 -4.73 19.49
C ASN A 30 -4.87 -4.72 19.72
N LEU A 31 -4.08 -4.56 18.64
CA LEU A 31 -2.63 -4.48 18.74
C LEU A 31 -2.19 -3.23 19.52
N LEU A 32 -2.76 -2.06 19.23
CA LEU A 32 -2.44 -0.82 19.95
C LEU A 32 -2.72 -0.94 21.44
N LYS A 33 -3.88 -1.49 21.81
CA LYS A 33 -4.21 -1.77 23.22
C LYS A 33 -3.22 -2.72 23.87
N ALA A 34 -2.91 -3.84 23.21
CA ALA A 34 -1.97 -4.82 23.74
C ALA A 34 -0.55 -4.26 23.92
N THR A 35 -0.10 -3.40 23.01
CA THR A 35 1.23 -2.78 23.09
C THR A 35 1.34 -1.77 24.24
N ILE A 36 0.28 -1.00 24.52
CA ILE A 36 0.19 -0.13 25.69
C ILE A 36 0.26 -0.96 26.97
N LEU A 37 -0.60 -1.99 27.09
CA LEU A 37 -0.66 -2.87 28.27
C LEU A 37 0.67 -3.57 28.56
N LYS A 38 1.45 -3.86 27.50
CA LYS A 38 2.76 -4.53 27.63
C LYS A 38 3.94 -3.57 27.72
N GLY A 39 3.72 -2.27 27.79
CA GLY A 39 4.78 -1.26 27.88
C GLY A 39 5.73 -1.28 26.70
N ILE A 40 5.26 -1.55 25.50
CA ILE A 40 6.06 -1.54 24.27
C ILE A 40 6.46 -0.10 23.96
N LYS A 41 7.76 0.15 23.78
CA LYS A 41 8.28 1.51 23.59
C LYS A 41 7.88 2.15 22.26
N LYS A 42 7.85 1.37 21.17
CA LYS A 42 7.55 1.91 19.84
C LYS A 42 6.82 0.90 18.94
N VAL A 43 5.83 1.41 18.21
CA VAL A 43 5.06 0.66 17.21
C VAL A 43 5.07 1.45 15.90
N VAL A 44 5.47 0.79 14.82
CA VAL A 44 5.40 1.35 13.45
C VAL A 44 4.30 0.59 12.69
N LEU A 45 3.29 1.33 12.22
CA LEU A 45 2.19 0.78 11.43
C LEU A 45 2.49 0.95 9.94
N LEU A 46 2.29 -0.10 9.17
CA LEU A 46 2.50 -0.07 7.72
C LEU A 46 1.18 0.32 7.02
N SER A 47 1.15 1.54 6.47
CA SER A 47 0.03 2.07 5.71
C SER A 47 0.36 2.14 4.20
N THR A 48 -0.37 2.91 3.43
CA THR A 48 -0.31 2.96 1.97
C THR A 48 -0.64 4.37 1.47
N ASP A 49 -0.16 4.71 0.27
CA ASP A 49 -0.58 5.88 -0.50
C ASP A 49 -2.11 5.94 -0.70
N LYS A 50 -2.77 4.77 -0.78
CA LYS A 50 -4.22 4.65 -0.96
C LYS A 50 -5.05 5.03 0.27
N ALA A 51 -4.41 5.29 1.41
CA ALA A 51 -5.05 5.88 2.59
C ALA A 51 -5.24 7.41 2.46
N VAL A 52 -4.58 8.04 1.47
CA VAL A 52 -4.75 9.45 1.14
C VAL A 52 -5.91 9.59 0.16
N TYR A 53 -6.94 10.33 0.52
CA TYR A 53 -8.19 10.43 -0.26
C TYR A 53 -8.73 9.05 -0.68
N PRO A 54 -9.06 8.17 0.28
CA PRO A 54 -9.36 6.79 -0.01
C PRO A 54 -10.73 6.65 -0.72
N ILE A 55 -10.74 5.96 -1.86
CA ILE A 55 -11.94 5.72 -2.68
C ILE A 55 -12.37 4.25 -2.70
N ASN A 56 -11.59 3.35 -2.10
CA ASN A 56 -11.89 1.93 -2.04
C ASN A 56 -11.79 1.40 -0.61
N SER A 57 -12.44 0.26 -0.33
CA SER A 57 -12.53 -0.33 1.00
C SER A 57 -11.17 -0.58 1.66
N MET A 58 -10.16 -0.99 0.86
CA MET A 58 -8.82 -1.18 1.38
C MET A 58 -8.20 0.14 1.84
N GLY A 59 -8.25 1.19 1.00
CA GLY A 59 -7.75 2.52 1.34
C GLY A 59 -8.50 3.12 2.54
N ILE A 60 -9.84 3.01 2.57
CA ILE A 60 -10.69 3.47 3.68
C ILE A 60 -10.29 2.79 4.98
N SER A 61 -10.13 1.46 4.97
CA SER A 61 -9.73 0.72 6.17
C SER A 61 -8.32 1.09 6.66
N LYS A 62 -7.40 1.38 5.75
CA LYS A 62 -6.05 1.86 6.08
C LYS A 62 -6.06 3.30 6.61
N ALA A 63 -6.88 4.18 6.03
CA ALA A 63 -7.07 5.54 6.55
C ALA A 63 -7.64 5.51 7.98
N MET A 64 -8.62 4.64 8.25
CA MET A 64 -9.16 4.47 9.61
C MET A 64 -8.10 3.89 10.57
N MET A 65 -7.27 2.96 10.11
CA MET A 65 -6.12 2.46 10.89
C MET A 65 -5.18 3.60 11.31
N GLU A 66 -4.85 4.52 10.40
CA GLU A 66 -4.04 5.70 10.72
C GLU A 66 -4.74 6.62 11.73
N LYS A 67 -6.06 6.83 11.61
CA LYS A 67 -6.83 7.62 12.58
C LYS A 67 -6.83 7.00 13.97
N LEU A 68 -6.94 5.68 14.07
CA LEU A 68 -6.82 4.97 15.35
C LEU A 68 -5.44 5.17 15.97
N MET A 69 -4.38 5.05 15.18
CA MET A 69 -3.01 5.30 15.62
C MET A 69 -2.84 6.73 16.12
N LEU A 70 -3.31 7.73 15.36
CA LEU A 70 -3.23 9.14 15.76
C LEU A 70 -4.00 9.40 17.06
N ALA A 71 -5.22 8.87 17.19
CA ALA A 71 -6.00 9.01 18.41
C ALA A 71 -5.28 8.41 19.63
N LYS A 72 -4.62 7.26 19.47
CA LYS A 72 -3.84 6.63 20.54
C LYS A 72 -2.56 7.42 20.87
N SER A 73 -1.91 8.01 19.86
CA SER A 73 -0.71 8.82 20.08
C SER A 73 -0.96 10.10 20.86
N LEU A 74 -2.21 10.58 20.87
CA LEU A 74 -2.64 11.76 21.64
C LEU A 74 -3.04 11.44 23.08
N GLN A 75 -3.12 10.17 23.46
CA GLN A 75 -3.46 9.77 24.84
C GLN A 75 -2.22 9.97 25.73
N PHE A 76 -2.33 10.89 26.71
CA PHE A 76 -1.21 11.35 27.56
C PHE A 76 -0.59 10.28 28.45
N ASP A 77 -1.29 9.17 28.72
CA ASP A 77 -0.82 8.11 29.62
C ASP A 77 0.00 7.00 28.94
N SER A 78 0.28 7.13 27.65
CA SER A 78 1.01 6.10 26.91
C SER A 78 2.48 6.49 26.73
N ASN A 79 3.38 5.74 27.36
CA ASN A 79 4.83 5.79 27.06
C ASN A 79 5.19 5.12 25.73
N THR A 80 4.20 4.65 24.96
CA THR A 80 4.38 3.99 23.67
C THR A 80 4.33 5.02 22.54
N ILE A 81 5.38 5.07 21.73
CA ILE A 81 5.41 5.88 20.52
C ILE A 81 4.71 5.11 19.40
N PHE A 82 3.65 5.70 18.85
CA PHE A 82 2.95 5.19 17.68
C PHE A 82 3.26 6.08 16.48
N CYS A 83 3.78 5.50 15.40
CA CYS A 83 4.00 6.17 14.12
C CYS A 83 3.64 5.24 12.97
N ALA A 84 3.58 5.76 11.76
CA ALA A 84 3.22 4.98 10.58
C ALA A 84 4.11 5.31 9.38
N THR A 85 4.10 4.43 8.39
CA THR A 85 4.70 4.64 7.07
C THR A 85 3.64 4.49 6.00
N ARG A 86 3.65 5.34 4.96
CA ARG A 86 2.85 5.17 3.75
C ARG A 86 3.74 4.72 2.62
N TYR A 87 3.42 3.57 2.05
CA TYR A 87 4.10 3.02 0.88
C TYR A 87 3.41 3.42 -0.42
N GLY A 88 4.20 3.62 -1.47
CA GLY A 88 3.76 3.46 -2.84
C GLY A 88 3.59 1.96 -3.20
N ASN A 89 3.67 1.66 -4.49
CA ASN A 89 3.64 0.28 -4.94
C ASN A 89 5.05 -0.34 -4.79
N VAL A 90 5.20 -1.25 -3.84
CA VAL A 90 6.45 -2.01 -3.71
C VAL A 90 6.55 -2.97 -4.89
N MET A 91 7.60 -2.77 -5.71
CA MET A 91 7.84 -3.56 -6.92
C MET A 91 7.93 -5.05 -6.60
N CYS A 92 7.42 -5.87 -7.51
CA CYS A 92 7.43 -7.33 -7.41
C CYS A 92 6.73 -7.91 -6.16
N SER A 93 5.97 -7.11 -5.40
CA SER A 93 5.22 -7.63 -4.26
C SER A 93 4.13 -8.60 -4.71
N ARG A 94 3.82 -9.61 -3.88
CA ARG A 94 2.82 -10.65 -4.19
C ARG A 94 1.48 -10.04 -4.61
N GLY A 95 0.96 -10.47 -5.77
CA GLY A 95 -0.31 -10.01 -6.33
C GLY A 95 -0.27 -8.58 -6.88
N SER A 96 0.92 -8.03 -7.15
CA SER A 96 1.09 -6.74 -7.83
C SER A 96 1.17 -6.90 -9.34
N VAL A 97 1.16 -5.78 -10.05
CA VAL A 97 1.09 -5.72 -11.51
C VAL A 97 2.33 -6.32 -12.19
N ILE A 98 3.53 -6.11 -11.66
CA ILE A 98 4.77 -6.64 -12.26
C ILE A 98 4.79 -8.17 -12.33
N PRO A 99 4.55 -8.92 -11.23
CA PRO A 99 4.42 -10.38 -11.30
C PRO A 99 3.34 -10.86 -12.27
N LEU A 100 2.23 -10.14 -12.39
CA LEU A 100 1.18 -10.48 -13.34
C LEU A 100 1.70 -10.38 -14.79
N PHE A 101 2.34 -9.25 -15.15
CA PHE A 101 2.88 -9.03 -16.49
C PHE A 101 3.99 -10.03 -16.83
N VAL A 102 4.90 -10.29 -15.89
CA VAL A 102 5.95 -11.32 -16.06
C VAL A 102 5.35 -12.70 -16.27
N SER A 103 4.29 -13.04 -15.54
CA SER A 103 3.58 -14.33 -15.74
C SER A 103 2.92 -14.42 -17.12
N GLN A 104 2.34 -13.33 -17.62
CA GLN A 104 1.76 -13.27 -18.96
C GLN A 104 2.85 -13.42 -20.04
N ILE A 105 3.97 -12.71 -19.91
CA ILE A 105 5.12 -12.82 -20.81
C ILE A 105 5.64 -14.27 -20.85
N LYS A 106 5.90 -14.87 -19.68
CA LYS A 106 6.42 -16.25 -19.58
C LYS A 106 5.45 -17.29 -20.14
N SER A 107 4.15 -17.00 -20.16
CA SER A 107 3.12 -17.84 -20.75
C SER A 107 2.84 -17.48 -22.22
N GLU A 108 3.64 -16.62 -22.82
CA GLU A 108 3.48 -16.09 -24.18
C GLU A 108 2.09 -15.48 -24.46
N LYS A 109 1.42 -14.99 -23.44
CA LYS A 109 0.15 -14.27 -23.54
C LYS A 109 0.39 -12.78 -23.70
N GLN A 110 -0.54 -12.08 -24.36
CA GLN A 110 -0.52 -10.62 -24.41
C GLN A 110 -0.61 -10.06 -22.97
N ILE A 111 0.16 -9.00 -22.72
CA ILE A 111 0.05 -8.25 -21.46
C ILE A 111 -1.28 -7.50 -21.46
N THR A 112 -2.08 -7.69 -20.41
CA THR A 112 -3.37 -7.00 -20.28
C THR A 112 -3.26 -5.82 -19.34
N ILE A 113 -3.64 -4.62 -19.80
CA ILE A 113 -3.63 -3.39 -19.02
C ILE A 113 -5.04 -2.79 -18.95
N THR A 114 -5.34 -2.12 -17.84
CA THR A 114 -6.64 -1.47 -17.65
C THR A 114 -6.70 -0.10 -18.32
N ASP A 115 -5.71 0.71 -18.07
CA ASP A 115 -5.56 2.06 -18.59
C ASP A 115 -4.05 2.35 -18.74
N PRO A 116 -3.55 2.65 -19.95
CA PRO A 116 -2.14 2.94 -20.21
C PRO A 116 -1.63 4.18 -19.47
N GLU A 117 -2.46 5.22 -19.30
CA GLU A 117 -2.09 6.49 -18.69
C GLU A 117 -2.14 6.45 -17.15
N MET A 118 -2.64 5.38 -16.57
CA MET A 118 -2.73 5.24 -15.12
C MET A 118 -1.33 5.22 -14.49
N THR A 119 -1.07 6.15 -13.59
CA THR A 119 0.24 6.28 -12.92
C THR A 119 0.32 5.46 -11.63
N ARG A 120 1.54 5.05 -11.27
CA ARG A 120 1.85 4.38 -10.01
C ARG A 120 3.16 4.91 -9.45
N TYR A 121 3.15 5.19 -8.13
CA TYR A 121 4.39 5.42 -7.40
C TYR A 121 5.07 4.07 -7.18
N LEU A 122 6.32 3.97 -7.60
CA LEU A 122 7.11 2.74 -7.48
C LEU A 122 8.20 2.91 -6.42
N MET A 123 8.42 1.87 -5.65
CA MET A 123 9.53 1.78 -4.71
C MET A 123 10.09 0.36 -4.67
N SER A 124 11.39 0.23 -4.40
CA SER A 124 12.01 -1.07 -4.23
C SER A 124 11.66 -1.68 -2.86
N LEU A 125 11.96 -2.96 -2.70
CA LEU A 125 11.80 -3.61 -1.39
C LEU A 125 12.76 -2.99 -0.36
N GLU A 126 14.00 -2.71 -0.75
CA GLU A 126 15.02 -2.06 0.08
C GLU A 126 14.52 -0.69 0.57
N GLN A 127 14.05 0.17 -0.33
CA GLN A 127 13.48 1.47 0.02
C GLN A 127 12.30 1.35 0.99
N SER A 128 11.46 0.32 0.83
CA SER A 128 10.35 0.09 1.75
C SER A 128 10.82 -0.31 3.15
N VAL A 129 11.89 -1.10 3.24
CA VAL A 129 12.51 -1.47 4.52
C VAL A 129 13.21 -0.26 5.16
N GLU A 130 13.97 0.50 4.39
CA GLU A 130 14.63 1.73 4.86
C GLU A 130 13.64 2.73 5.44
N LEU A 131 12.48 2.93 4.79
CA LEU A 131 11.43 3.81 5.29
C LEU A 131 10.89 3.35 6.66
N VAL A 132 10.69 2.04 6.84
CA VAL A 132 10.25 1.47 8.13
C VAL A 132 11.33 1.63 9.20
N MET A 133 12.57 1.35 8.86
CA MET A 133 13.68 1.47 9.80
C MET A 133 13.90 2.93 10.20
N HIS A 134 13.78 3.87 9.26
CA HIS A 134 13.82 5.29 9.54
C HIS A 134 12.68 5.72 10.49
N ALA A 135 11.44 5.28 10.22
CA ALA A 135 10.32 5.55 11.12
C ALA A 135 10.52 4.92 12.50
N PHE A 136 11.20 3.78 12.57
CA PHE A 136 11.51 3.12 13.85
C PHE A 136 12.56 3.90 14.64
N SER A 137 13.61 4.45 14.02
CA SER A 137 14.61 5.24 14.73
C SER A 137 14.11 6.65 15.07
N GLU A 138 13.60 7.38 14.10
CA GLU A 138 13.30 8.82 14.21
C GLU A 138 11.85 9.15 14.60
N GLY A 139 10.93 8.18 14.49
CA GLY A 139 9.49 8.42 14.67
C GLY A 139 9.13 8.95 16.04
N LYS A 140 8.32 10.02 16.05
CA LYS A 140 7.68 10.62 17.21
C LYS A 140 6.20 10.25 17.26
N PRO A 141 5.51 10.47 18.39
CA PRO A 141 4.09 10.16 18.49
C PRO A 141 3.27 10.87 17.40
N GLY A 142 2.52 10.08 16.62
CA GLY A 142 1.65 10.57 15.56
C GLY A 142 2.31 10.81 14.21
N ASP A 143 3.62 10.64 14.07
CA ASP A 143 4.30 10.83 12.79
C ASP A 143 3.84 9.83 11.74
N ILE A 144 3.67 10.30 10.49
CA ILE A 144 3.43 9.47 9.32
C ILE A 144 4.51 9.76 8.28
N PHE A 145 5.38 8.80 8.07
CA PHE A 145 6.50 8.91 7.14
C PHE A 145 6.10 8.55 5.72
N VAL A 146 6.45 9.40 4.78
CA VAL A 146 6.20 9.18 3.34
C VAL A 146 7.50 9.41 2.59
N GLN A 147 7.94 8.41 1.84
CA GLN A 147 9.10 8.58 0.96
C GLN A 147 8.66 9.16 -0.38
N LYS A 148 9.37 10.18 -0.86
CA LYS A 148 9.20 10.67 -2.22
C LYS A 148 9.66 9.57 -3.19
N SER A 149 8.72 8.98 -3.92
CA SER A 149 8.98 7.91 -4.88
C SER A 149 8.74 8.39 -6.30
N PRO A 150 9.50 7.89 -7.29
CA PRO A 150 9.21 8.14 -8.70
C PRO A 150 7.86 7.54 -9.07
N ALA A 151 7.21 8.16 -10.05
CA ALA A 151 5.99 7.65 -10.66
C ALA A 151 6.27 7.25 -12.11
N CYS A 152 5.60 6.22 -12.60
CA CYS A 152 5.56 5.88 -14.01
C CYS A 152 4.12 5.54 -14.43
N THR A 153 3.85 5.60 -15.73
CA THR A 153 2.59 5.10 -16.27
C THR A 153 2.61 3.56 -16.33
N ILE A 154 1.44 2.95 -16.43
CA ILE A 154 1.35 1.50 -16.67
C ILE A 154 1.94 1.16 -18.03
N LEU A 155 1.82 2.05 -19.02
CA LEU A 155 2.42 1.87 -20.34
C LEU A 155 3.95 1.85 -20.27
N ASP A 156 4.59 2.78 -19.55
CA ASP A 156 6.05 2.79 -19.35
C ASP A 156 6.53 1.47 -18.73
N LEU A 157 5.78 0.97 -17.75
CA LEU A 157 6.10 -0.29 -17.09
C LEU A 157 6.01 -1.48 -18.07
N VAL A 158 4.99 -1.49 -18.94
CA VAL A 158 4.87 -2.52 -20.00
C VAL A 158 6.02 -2.44 -20.98
N ILE A 159 6.37 -1.25 -21.45
CA ILE A 159 7.49 -1.04 -22.40
C ILE A 159 8.79 -1.58 -21.78
N ALA A 160 9.12 -1.15 -20.57
CA ALA A 160 10.33 -1.59 -19.87
C ALA A 160 10.38 -3.13 -19.69
N LEU A 161 9.25 -3.77 -19.36
CA LEU A 161 9.20 -5.22 -19.23
C LEU A 161 9.32 -5.93 -20.59
N LYS A 162 8.70 -5.39 -21.66
CA LYS A 162 8.85 -5.94 -23.02
C LYS A 162 10.32 -5.89 -23.46
N GLU A 163 11.01 -4.79 -23.23
CA GLU A 163 12.45 -4.66 -23.52
C GLU A 163 13.28 -5.65 -22.70
N LEU A 164 13.04 -5.73 -21.38
CA LEU A 164 13.80 -6.60 -20.49
C LEU A 164 13.67 -8.10 -20.84
N PHE A 165 12.50 -8.51 -21.34
CA PHE A 165 12.21 -9.90 -21.67
C PHE A 165 12.30 -10.21 -23.19
N ASN A 166 12.68 -9.25 -24.04
CA ASN A 166 12.64 -9.34 -25.50
C ASN A 166 11.28 -9.83 -26.00
N PHE A 167 10.20 -9.25 -25.48
CA PHE A 167 8.82 -9.68 -25.76
C PHE A 167 8.15 -8.75 -26.76
N GLU A 168 7.83 -9.24 -27.96
CA GLU A 168 7.36 -8.42 -29.08
C GLU A 168 5.83 -8.25 -29.16
N LYS A 169 5.07 -9.17 -28.55
CA LYS A 169 3.59 -9.14 -28.66
C LYS A 169 3.01 -7.84 -28.11
N ASP A 170 2.01 -7.31 -28.80
CA ASP A 170 1.31 -6.11 -28.36
C ASP A 170 0.56 -6.36 -27.04
N HIS A 171 0.38 -5.29 -26.27
CA HIS A 171 -0.46 -5.33 -25.08
C HIS A 171 -1.94 -5.12 -25.46
N LEU A 172 -2.83 -5.62 -24.61
CA LEU A 172 -4.27 -5.49 -24.78
C LEU A 172 -4.84 -4.56 -23.69
N VAL A 173 -5.51 -3.49 -24.11
CA VAL A 173 -6.25 -2.62 -23.18
C VAL A 173 -7.62 -3.23 -22.91
N ILE A 174 -7.87 -3.63 -21.66
CA ILE A 174 -9.12 -4.30 -21.23
C ILE A 174 -10.11 -3.36 -20.54
N GLY A 175 -9.76 -2.08 -20.40
CA GLY A 175 -10.56 -1.08 -19.70
C GLY A 175 -10.47 -1.16 -18.16
N THR A 176 -10.94 -0.10 -17.52
CA THR A 176 -10.96 0.00 -16.06
C THR A 176 -12.06 -0.85 -15.45
N ARG A 177 -11.74 -1.61 -14.41
CA ARG A 177 -12.74 -2.32 -13.60
C ARG A 177 -13.31 -1.38 -12.55
N PRO A 178 -14.56 -1.56 -12.07
CA PRO A 178 -15.12 -0.73 -10.99
C PRO A 178 -14.22 -0.62 -9.75
N VAL A 179 -13.44 -1.67 -9.46
CA VAL A 179 -12.49 -1.74 -8.33
C VAL A 179 -11.10 -1.17 -8.67
N SER A 180 -10.85 -0.74 -9.90
CA SER A 180 -9.54 -0.22 -10.34
C SER A 180 -9.35 1.27 -10.06
N TYR A 181 -10.36 1.95 -9.53
CA TYR A 181 -10.28 3.37 -9.17
C TYR A 181 -9.31 3.55 -8.00
N THR A 182 -8.07 3.79 -8.31
CA THR A 182 -7.10 4.34 -7.38
C THR A 182 -6.56 5.61 -8.02
N HIS A 183 -7.01 6.77 -7.54
CA HIS A 183 -6.49 8.08 -7.92
C HIS A 183 -6.49 8.36 -9.45
N LEU A 184 -7.63 8.24 -10.11
CA LEU A 184 -7.88 8.98 -11.31
C LEU A 184 -8.05 10.43 -10.88
N THR A 185 -7.03 11.24 -11.15
CA THR A 185 -7.02 12.71 -11.08
C THR A 185 -7.78 13.32 -9.90
N LEU A 186 -7.06 14.04 -9.04
CA LEU A 186 -7.69 15.03 -8.17
C LEU A 186 -8.57 15.94 -9.04
N PRO A 187 -9.84 16.16 -8.71
CA PRO A 187 -10.57 17.26 -9.30
C PRO A 187 -9.80 18.53 -8.94
N THR A 188 -9.34 19.23 -9.93
CA THR A 188 -8.79 20.58 -9.83
C THR A 188 -9.85 21.52 -9.29
#